data_5f023a5912524a3057e18ffb0c2ef451
#
_entry.id   5f023a5912524a3057e18ffb0c2ef451
#
_cell.length_a   1.000
_cell.length_b   1.000
_cell.length_c   1.000
_cell.angle_alpha   90.00
_cell.angle_beta   90.00
_cell.angle_gamma   90.00
#
_symmetry.space_group_name_H-M   'P 1'
#
loop_
_entity.id
_entity.type
_entity.pdbx_description
1 polymer ?
#
loop_
_entity_poly.entity_id
_entity_poly.type
_entity_poly.pdbx_seq_one_letter_code
_entity_poly.pdbx_strand_id
1 'polypeptide(L)'
;MSSYPPIIMIGGFIEIIELCESCNREVIGIIDPKLLGSYLDIPVLGNDNDAEEIIGQNKNCEFLICPDDPNTRFRLFGYYSAFNVKFATLISPLARLSSHAFIGMGTIIQHDVNVSALSKIGNFVKLNYYSNITHNVELDDFVTIAPNAVVLGYVKVGKRSYIGSNATILPRRNIGESAVVGAGAVVTKDVYDNEICMGNPAAKLMK
;
A
#
# COMPACT_ATOMS: atom_id res chain seq x y z
N MET A 1 -13.61 16.08 18.10
CA MET A 1 -14.21 15.11 17.15
C MET A 1 -13.38 15.16 15.89
N SER A 2 -12.99 14.02 15.34
CA SER A 2 -12.26 13.94 14.07
C SER A 2 -13.07 14.63 12.98
N SER A 3 -12.43 15.44 12.13
CA SER A 3 -13.06 16.08 10.97
C SER A 3 -13.29 15.10 9.81
N TYR A 4 -12.80 13.88 9.94
CA TYR A 4 -12.86 12.84 8.92
C TYR A 4 -13.86 11.74 9.30
N PRO A 5 -14.46 11.05 8.31
CA PRO A 5 -15.28 9.87 8.56
C PRO A 5 -14.48 8.78 9.29
N PRO A 6 -15.09 7.97 10.17
CA PRO A 6 -14.42 6.85 10.79
C PRO A 6 -14.03 5.79 9.75
N ILE A 7 -13.03 4.97 10.12
CA ILE A 7 -12.48 3.94 9.25
C ILE A 7 -12.93 2.55 9.72
N ILE A 8 -13.29 1.69 8.74
CA ILE A 8 -13.34 0.24 8.89
C ILE A 8 -12.15 -0.34 8.12
N MET A 9 -11.29 -1.06 8.83
CA MET A 9 -10.12 -1.71 8.23
C MET A 9 -10.51 -3.06 7.63
N ILE A 10 -10.02 -3.33 6.42
CA ILE A 10 -10.08 -4.64 5.77
C ILE A 10 -8.69 -5.27 5.92
N GLY A 11 -8.58 -6.18 6.89
CA GLY A 11 -7.34 -6.74 7.43
C GLY A 11 -6.86 -6.02 8.69
N GLY A 12 -6.61 -6.78 9.76
CA GLY A 12 -6.15 -6.29 11.05
C GLY A 12 -4.62 -6.23 11.12
N PHE A 13 -4.05 -5.02 11.00
CA PHE A 13 -2.59 -4.78 11.06
C PHE A 13 -2.31 -3.67 12.06
N ILE A 14 -1.50 -3.99 13.10
CA ILE A 14 -1.18 -3.04 14.17
C ILE A 14 -0.53 -1.76 13.64
N GLU A 15 0.40 -1.86 12.72
CA GLU A 15 1.09 -0.69 12.16
C GLU A 15 0.13 0.27 11.43
N ILE A 16 -0.98 -0.24 10.91
CA ILE A 16 -1.99 0.60 10.26
C ILE A 16 -2.93 1.21 11.28
N ILE A 17 -3.20 0.53 12.40
CA ILE A 17 -3.94 1.11 13.53
C ILE A 17 -3.15 2.31 14.09
N GLU A 18 -1.86 2.13 14.41
CA GLU A 18 -0.98 3.19 14.89
C GLU A 18 -0.87 4.35 13.89
N LEU A 19 -0.87 4.04 12.59
CA LEU A 19 -0.89 5.07 11.55
C LEU A 19 -2.23 5.84 11.55
N CYS A 20 -3.36 5.17 11.73
CA CYS A 20 -4.66 5.83 11.87
C CYS A 20 -4.68 6.78 13.06
N GLU A 21 -4.16 6.34 14.22
CA GLU A 21 -4.03 7.17 15.41
C GLU A 21 -3.18 8.40 15.15
N SER A 22 -2.02 8.24 14.52
CA SER A 22 -1.12 9.35 14.13
C SER A 22 -1.76 10.34 13.17
N CYS A 23 -2.73 9.89 12.38
CA CYS A 23 -3.51 10.70 11.45
C CYS A 23 -4.79 11.28 12.07
N ASN A 24 -5.04 11.08 13.37
CA ASN A 24 -6.29 11.40 14.05
C ASN A 24 -7.52 10.80 13.34
N ARG A 25 -7.39 9.58 12.81
CA ARG A 25 -8.45 8.82 12.18
C ARG A 25 -8.95 7.74 13.12
N GLU A 26 -10.23 7.78 13.44
CA GLU A 26 -10.87 6.79 14.30
C GLU A 26 -11.08 5.48 13.53
N VAL A 27 -10.63 4.36 14.09
CA VAL A 27 -10.92 3.00 13.59
C VAL A 27 -12.02 2.42 14.44
N ILE A 28 -13.19 2.18 13.86
CA ILE A 28 -14.37 1.68 14.58
C ILE A 28 -14.60 0.19 14.41
N GLY A 29 -13.86 -0.47 13.51
CA GLY A 29 -14.00 -1.90 13.31
C GLY A 29 -13.00 -2.47 12.32
N ILE A 30 -12.86 -3.79 12.39
CA ILE A 30 -11.97 -4.58 11.53
C ILE A 30 -12.79 -5.69 10.87
N ILE A 31 -12.58 -5.89 9.58
CA ILE A 31 -13.04 -7.06 8.83
C ILE A 31 -11.82 -7.94 8.58
N ASP A 32 -11.75 -9.11 9.20
CA ASP A 32 -10.62 -10.02 9.04
C ASP A 32 -11.06 -11.48 9.32
N PRO A 33 -10.83 -12.42 8.39
CA PRO A 33 -11.25 -13.81 8.55
C PRO A 33 -10.46 -14.60 9.61
N LYS A 34 -9.35 -14.05 10.12
CA LYS A 34 -8.47 -14.72 11.08
C LYS A 34 -8.60 -14.19 12.51
N LEU A 35 -9.24 -13.04 12.69
CA LEU A 35 -9.43 -12.41 13.98
C LEU A 35 -10.84 -12.67 14.53
N LEU A 36 -10.98 -12.67 15.84
CA LEU A 36 -12.27 -12.88 16.54
C LEU A 36 -12.39 -11.89 17.71
N GLY A 37 -13.61 -11.46 17.98
CA GLY A 37 -13.94 -10.60 19.13
C GLY A 37 -13.41 -9.18 18.97
N SER A 38 -12.20 -8.89 19.48
CA SER A 38 -11.55 -7.61 19.32
C SER A 38 -10.06 -7.76 19.07
N TYR A 39 -9.47 -6.78 18.41
CA TYR A 39 -8.03 -6.67 18.19
C TYR A 39 -7.57 -5.28 18.64
N LEU A 40 -6.75 -5.21 19.70
CA LEU A 40 -6.34 -3.95 20.34
C LEU A 40 -7.55 -3.04 20.68
N ASP A 41 -8.53 -3.62 21.37
CA ASP A 41 -9.78 -2.97 21.77
C ASP A 41 -10.69 -2.50 20.60
N ILE A 42 -10.30 -2.74 19.35
CA ILE A 42 -11.13 -2.46 18.18
C ILE A 42 -11.97 -3.71 17.87
N PRO A 43 -13.30 -3.59 17.73
CA PRO A 43 -14.15 -4.74 17.46
C PRO A 43 -13.87 -5.35 16.10
N VAL A 44 -13.79 -6.68 16.04
CA VAL A 44 -13.80 -7.45 14.80
C VAL A 44 -15.25 -7.63 14.38
N LEU A 45 -15.65 -6.97 13.29
CA LEU A 45 -17.05 -6.92 12.84
C LEU A 45 -17.48 -8.19 12.11
N GLY A 46 -16.52 -8.97 11.61
CA GLY A 46 -16.75 -10.19 10.85
C GLY A 46 -15.66 -10.42 9.79
N ASN A 47 -16.02 -11.14 8.75
CA ASN A 47 -15.16 -11.48 7.61
C ASN A 47 -15.77 -10.97 6.27
N ASP A 48 -15.12 -11.27 5.15
CA ASP A 48 -15.57 -10.81 3.83
C ASP A 48 -17.02 -11.24 3.50
N ASN A 49 -17.52 -12.36 4.03
CA ASN A 49 -18.90 -12.80 3.77
C ASN A 49 -19.95 -11.93 4.47
N ASP A 50 -19.57 -11.23 5.52
CA ASP A 50 -20.44 -10.35 6.30
C ASP A 50 -20.43 -8.91 5.76
N ALA A 51 -19.67 -8.66 4.67
CA ALA A 51 -19.38 -7.32 4.16
C ALA A 51 -20.64 -6.52 3.82
N GLU A 52 -21.65 -7.12 3.20
CA GLU A 52 -22.89 -6.43 2.81
C GLU A 52 -23.63 -5.89 4.04
N GLU A 53 -23.75 -6.68 5.10
CA GLU A 53 -24.39 -6.29 6.35
C GLU A 53 -23.57 -5.18 7.04
N ILE A 54 -22.26 -5.39 7.17
CA ILE A 54 -21.35 -4.43 7.81
C ILE A 54 -21.40 -3.08 7.11
N ILE A 55 -21.34 -3.06 5.78
CA ILE A 55 -21.41 -1.84 4.96
C ILE A 55 -22.79 -1.18 5.13
N GLY A 56 -23.87 -1.97 5.12
CA GLY A 56 -25.24 -1.50 5.31
C GLY A 56 -25.43 -0.74 6.63
N GLN A 57 -24.79 -1.22 7.69
CA GLN A 57 -24.82 -0.60 9.03
C GLN A 57 -23.89 0.61 9.17
N ASN A 58 -22.88 0.74 8.32
CA ASN A 58 -21.78 1.73 8.45
C ASN A 58 -21.64 2.65 7.23
N LYS A 59 -22.73 3.20 6.71
CA LYS A 59 -22.79 4.00 5.47
C LYS A 59 -21.94 5.28 5.49
N ASN A 60 -21.61 5.79 6.68
CA ASN A 60 -20.84 7.04 6.85
C ASN A 60 -19.35 6.79 7.07
N CYS A 61 -18.90 5.53 6.93
CA CYS A 61 -17.50 5.15 7.11
C CYS A 61 -16.73 5.14 5.79
N GLU A 62 -15.42 5.24 5.90
CA GLU A 62 -14.48 4.91 4.83
C GLU A 62 -13.85 3.55 5.11
N PHE A 63 -13.50 2.83 4.05
CA PHE A 63 -12.90 1.51 4.13
C PHE A 63 -11.42 1.58 3.75
N LEU A 64 -10.55 0.90 4.51
CA LEU A 64 -9.10 0.91 4.27
C LEU A 64 -8.61 -0.52 4.03
N ILE A 65 -8.08 -0.81 2.84
CA ILE A 65 -7.53 -2.13 2.50
C ILE A 65 -6.08 -2.20 2.96
N CYS A 66 -5.80 -3.00 3.98
CA CYS A 66 -4.53 -2.97 4.72
C CYS A 66 -3.44 -3.97 4.30
N PRO A 67 -3.72 -5.15 3.69
CA PRO A 67 -2.69 -6.15 3.40
C PRO A 67 -1.51 -5.63 2.58
N ASP A 68 -0.30 -6.15 2.87
CA ASP A 68 0.91 -5.80 2.11
C ASP A 68 0.99 -6.47 0.74
N ASP A 69 0.39 -7.65 0.59
CA ASP A 69 0.41 -8.38 -0.68
C ASP A 69 -0.42 -7.65 -1.75
N PRO A 70 0.19 -7.26 -2.88
CA PRO A 70 -0.48 -6.52 -3.94
C PRO A 70 -1.69 -7.25 -4.54
N ASN A 71 -1.59 -8.56 -4.73
CA ASN A 71 -2.67 -9.36 -5.31
C ASN A 71 -3.86 -9.47 -4.35
N THR A 72 -3.59 -9.59 -3.05
CA THR A 72 -4.64 -9.56 -2.03
C THR A 72 -5.37 -8.22 -2.03
N ARG A 73 -4.66 -7.08 -2.09
CA ARG A 73 -5.31 -5.77 -2.18
C ARG A 73 -6.13 -5.62 -3.46
N PHE A 74 -5.61 -6.09 -4.59
CA PHE A 74 -6.35 -6.06 -5.86
C PHE A 74 -7.64 -6.88 -5.79
N ARG A 75 -7.60 -8.09 -5.24
CA ARG A 75 -8.78 -8.96 -5.04
C ARG A 75 -9.79 -8.31 -4.10
N LEU A 76 -9.35 -7.78 -2.96
CA LEU A 76 -10.22 -7.11 -2.00
C LEU A 76 -10.86 -5.85 -2.60
N PHE A 77 -10.11 -5.05 -3.34
CA PHE A 77 -10.67 -3.92 -4.06
C PHE A 77 -11.78 -4.35 -5.03
N GLY A 78 -11.55 -5.40 -5.85
CA GLY A 78 -12.55 -5.92 -6.76
C GLY A 78 -13.83 -6.35 -6.05
N TYR A 79 -13.70 -6.97 -4.89
CA TYR A 79 -14.83 -7.41 -4.08
C TYR A 79 -15.60 -6.24 -3.45
N TYR A 80 -14.90 -5.36 -2.72
CA TYR A 80 -15.54 -4.28 -1.97
C TYR A 80 -16.04 -3.14 -2.85
N SER A 81 -15.44 -2.90 -4.02
CA SER A 81 -15.91 -1.89 -4.97
C SER A 81 -17.33 -2.15 -5.50
N ALA A 82 -17.76 -3.42 -5.54
CA ALA A 82 -19.12 -3.80 -5.91
C ALA A 82 -20.20 -3.22 -4.96
N PHE A 83 -19.84 -2.89 -3.73
CA PHE A 83 -20.73 -2.29 -2.73
C PHE A 83 -20.72 -0.76 -2.75
N ASN A 84 -20.01 -0.14 -3.69
CA ASN A 84 -19.90 1.31 -3.82
C ASN A 84 -19.42 2.03 -2.54
N VAL A 85 -18.48 1.40 -1.82
CA VAL A 85 -17.86 1.98 -0.62
C VAL A 85 -16.87 3.08 -0.97
N LYS A 86 -16.64 4.00 -0.02
CA LYS A 86 -15.57 4.98 -0.11
C LYS A 86 -14.28 4.40 0.48
N PHE A 87 -13.20 4.47 -0.26
CA PHE A 87 -11.90 4.02 0.21
C PHE A 87 -11.08 5.18 0.78
N ALA A 88 -10.56 4.98 1.99
CA ALA A 88 -9.70 5.95 2.64
C ALA A 88 -8.30 5.95 2.00
N THR A 89 -7.73 7.14 1.83
CA THR A 89 -6.28 7.33 1.61
C THR A 89 -5.68 7.76 2.94
N LEU A 90 -4.65 7.06 3.39
CA LEU A 90 -4.02 7.29 4.70
C LEU A 90 -2.56 7.69 4.51
N ILE A 91 -2.24 8.90 4.94
CA ILE A 91 -0.88 9.48 4.77
C ILE A 91 -0.37 9.94 6.12
N SER A 92 0.75 9.38 6.53
CA SER A 92 1.43 9.78 7.76
C SER A 92 1.74 11.27 7.80
N PRO A 93 1.49 11.95 8.91
CA PRO A 93 1.93 13.33 9.10
C PRO A 93 3.47 13.49 9.14
N LEU A 94 4.21 12.37 9.32
CA LEU A 94 5.66 12.33 9.28
C LEU A 94 6.23 12.01 7.89
N ALA A 95 5.38 11.70 6.91
CA ALA A 95 5.83 11.51 5.53
C ALA A 95 6.21 12.84 4.88
N ARG A 96 7.25 12.82 4.03
CA ARG A 96 7.69 13.99 3.28
C ARG A 96 7.21 13.87 1.84
N LEU A 97 6.18 14.60 1.50
CA LEU A 97 5.60 14.59 0.15
C LEU A 97 5.86 15.92 -0.54
N SER A 98 6.36 15.86 -1.76
CA SER A 98 6.42 17.04 -2.61
C SER A 98 5.02 17.52 -2.96
N SER A 99 4.80 18.85 -2.95
CA SER A 99 3.55 19.45 -3.43
C SER A 99 3.31 19.22 -4.93
N HIS A 100 4.31 18.74 -5.66
CA HIS A 100 4.24 18.38 -7.07
C HIS A 100 4.13 16.87 -7.30
N ALA A 101 3.95 16.07 -6.25
CA ALA A 101 3.67 14.65 -6.37
C ALA A 101 2.17 14.40 -6.45
N PHE A 102 1.77 13.38 -7.21
CA PHE A 102 0.39 12.88 -7.25
C PHE A 102 0.26 11.62 -6.43
N ILE A 103 -0.79 11.54 -5.62
CA ILE A 103 -1.11 10.36 -4.80
C ILE A 103 -2.52 9.89 -5.13
N GLY A 104 -2.64 8.64 -5.56
CA GLY A 104 -3.92 8.01 -5.89
C GLY A 104 -4.74 7.61 -4.66
N MET A 105 -6.01 7.30 -4.89
CA MET A 105 -6.95 6.92 -3.83
C MET A 105 -6.60 5.55 -3.22
N GLY A 106 -7.03 5.33 -1.98
CA GLY A 106 -6.82 4.06 -1.28
C GLY A 106 -5.36 3.78 -0.91
N THR A 107 -4.46 4.72 -1.18
CA THR A 107 -3.02 4.59 -0.94
C THR A 107 -2.70 4.77 0.54
N ILE A 108 -1.78 3.94 1.04
CA ILE A 108 -1.27 4.01 2.42
C ILE A 108 0.19 4.43 2.37
N ILE A 109 0.53 5.52 3.04
CA ILE A 109 1.90 6.04 3.18
C ILE A 109 2.27 6.08 4.66
N GLN A 110 3.20 5.23 5.06
CA GLN A 110 3.64 5.11 6.44
C GLN A 110 4.65 6.20 6.85
N HIS A 111 5.13 6.16 8.09
CA HIS A 111 6.03 7.19 8.62
C HIS A 111 7.36 7.22 7.88
N ASP A 112 7.94 8.41 7.81
CA ASP A 112 9.26 8.69 7.24
C ASP A 112 9.45 8.29 5.77
N VAL A 113 8.35 8.04 5.06
CA VAL A 113 8.37 7.87 3.61
C VAL A 113 8.69 9.20 2.95
N ASN A 114 9.56 9.18 1.94
CA ASN A 114 9.82 10.32 1.09
C ASN A 114 9.26 10.11 -0.32
N VAL A 115 8.46 11.06 -0.81
CA VAL A 115 8.00 11.10 -2.21
C VAL A 115 8.39 12.44 -2.82
N SER A 116 9.36 12.42 -3.74
CA SER A 116 9.93 13.62 -4.36
C SER A 116 9.08 14.15 -5.52
N ALA A 117 9.50 15.27 -6.06
CA ALA A 117 8.76 16.03 -7.06
C ALA A 117 8.46 15.22 -8.35
N LEU A 118 7.33 15.51 -8.95
CA LEU A 118 6.84 14.93 -10.21
C LEU A 118 6.66 13.41 -10.19
N SER A 119 6.67 12.80 -9.00
CA SER A 119 6.35 11.38 -8.88
C SER A 119 4.85 11.16 -8.89
N LYS A 120 4.43 10.06 -9.52
CA LYS A 120 3.04 9.66 -9.63
C LYS A 120 2.86 8.33 -8.91
N ILE A 121 2.08 8.36 -7.84
CA ILE A 121 1.73 7.19 -7.05
C ILE A 121 0.30 6.80 -7.42
N GLY A 122 0.11 5.60 -7.93
CA GLY A 122 -1.18 5.06 -8.35
C GLY A 122 -2.15 4.82 -7.20
N ASN A 123 -3.26 4.16 -7.50
CA ASN A 123 -4.28 3.84 -6.52
C ASN A 123 -3.89 2.60 -5.71
N PHE A 124 -4.31 2.55 -4.45
CA PHE A 124 -4.08 1.41 -3.55
C PHE A 124 -2.61 0.99 -3.44
N VAL A 125 -1.69 1.91 -3.63
CA VAL A 125 -0.27 1.72 -3.41
C VAL A 125 0.01 1.68 -1.91
N LYS A 126 0.96 0.84 -1.47
CA LYS A 126 1.42 0.83 -0.08
C LYS A 126 2.90 1.17 -0.04
N LEU A 127 3.23 2.31 0.57
CA LEU A 127 4.59 2.77 0.84
C LEU A 127 4.88 2.54 2.32
N ASN A 128 5.72 1.55 2.61
CA ASN A 128 6.07 1.20 3.96
C ASN A 128 7.19 2.10 4.51
N TYR A 129 7.42 2.04 5.83
CA TYR A 129 8.36 2.88 6.59
C TYR A 129 9.68 3.12 5.87
N TYR A 130 10.13 4.38 5.87
CA TYR A 130 11.43 4.81 5.34
C TYR A 130 11.64 4.54 3.84
N SER A 131 10.64 4.12 3.09
CA SER A 131 10.80 3.97 1.65
C SER A 131 11.02 5.33 0.99
N ASN A 132 11.89 5.35 -0.02
CA ASN A 132 12.33 6.57 -0.67
C ASN A 132 11.99 6.53 -2.17
N ILE A 133 11.01 7.32 -2.57
CA ILE A 133 10.58 7.50 -3.94
C ILE A 133 11.15 8.82 -4.44
N THR A 134 12.15 8.76 -5.30
CA THR A 134 12.78 9.97 -5.81
C THR A 134 12.00 10.59 -6.97
N HIS A 135 12.53 11.62 -7.61
CA HIS A 135 11.80 12.43 -8.58
C HIS A 135 11.39 11.67 -9.86
N ASN A 136 10.27 12.04 -10.45
CA ASN A 136 9.76 11.48 -11.72
C ASN A 136 9.55 9.96 -11.71
N VAL A 137 9.34 9.35 -10.55
CA VAL A 137 8.98 7.92 -10.44
C VAL A 137 7.49 7.75 -10.74
N GLU A 138 7.16 6.70 -11.45
CA GLU A 138 5.77 6.28 -11.68
C GLU A 138 5.55 4.91 -11.03
N LEU A 139 4.68 4.86 -10.03
CA LEU A 139 4.20 3.61 -9.45
C LEU A 139 2.75 3.40 -9.90
N ASP A 140 2.48 2.32 -10.58
CA ASP A 140 1.12 1.94 -10.98
C ASP A 140 0.29 1.45 -9.78
N ASP A 141 -0.99 1.14 -10.02
CA ASP A 141 -1.93 0.71 -8.99
C ASP A 141 -1.48 -0.57 -8.26
N PHE A 142 -1.79 -0.65 -6.99
CA PHE A 142 -1.53 -1.80 -6.10
C PHE A 142 -0.05 -2.15 -5.90
N VAL A 143 0.88 -1.30 -6.26
CA VAL A 143 2.32 -1.53 -5.97
C VAL A 143 2.55 -1.51 -4.47
N THR A 144 3.43 -2.40 -3.97
CA THR A 144 3.99 -2.33 -2.63
C THR A 144 5.46 -1.97 -2.69
N ILE A 145 5.84 -0.94 -1.95
CA ILE A 145 7.24 -0.62 -1.64
C ILE A 145 7.49 -0.95 -0.18
N ALA A 146 8.27 -1.98 0.06
CA ALA A 146 8.59 -2.47 1.40
C ALA A 146 9.56 -1.52 2.15
N PRO A 147 9.73 -1.69 3.48
CA PRO A 147 10.54 -0.79 4.28
C PRO A 147 11.95 -0.56 3.74
N ASN A 148 12.42 0.68 3.81
CA ASN A 148 13.76 1.14 3.38
C ASN A 148 14.09 0.90 1.89
N ALA A 149 13.15 0.51 1.06
CA ALA A 149 13.43 0.38 -0.37
C ALA A 149 13.59 1.75 -1.03
N VAL A 150 14.52 1.85 -1.99
CA VAL A 150 14.86 3.09 -2.69
C VAL A 150 14.55 2.94 -4.17
N VAL A 151 13.66 3.80 -4.67
CA VAL A 151 13.28 3.85 -6.08
C VAL A 151 13.81 5.14 -6.68
N LEU A 152 14.81 5.03 -7.54
CA LEU A 152 15.55 6.18 -8.08
C LEU A 152 14.85 6.81 -9.30
N GLY A 153 15.33 7.98 -9.72
CA GLY A 153 14.66 8.84 -10.68
C GLY A 153 14.29 8.18 -12.01
N TYR A 154 13.09 8.51 -12.49
CA TYR A 154 12.52 8.01 -13.75
C TYR A 154 12.26 6.49 -13.80
N VAL A 155 12.22 5.82 -12.66
CA VAL A 155 11.81 4.42 -12.58
C VAL A 155 10.30 4.32 -12.79
N LYS A 156 9.89 3.29 -13.51
CA LYS A 156 8.47 2.91 -13.64
C LYS A 156 8.26 1.53 -13.04
N VAL A 157 7.24 1.40 -12.20
CA VAL A 157 6.88 0.14 -11.55
C VAL A 157 5.45 -0.22 -11.95
N GLY A 158 5.31 -1.32 -12.65
CA GLY A 158 4.02 -1.83 -13.15
C GLY A 158 3.11 -2.33 -12.05
N LYS A 159 1.81 -2.44 -12.38
CA LYS A 159 0.74 -2.82 -11.45
C LYS A 159 1.07 -4.07 -10.64
N ARG A 160 0.62 -4.07 -9.38
CA ARG A 160 0.73 -5.24 -8.49
C ARG A 160 2.15 -5.75 -8.27
N SER A 161 3.17 -4.96 -8.57
CA SER A 161 4.55 -5.34 -8.28
C SER A 161 4.90 -5.11 -6.81
N TYR A 162 5.86 -5.90 -6.33
CA TYR A 162 6.35 -5.85 -4.97
C TYR A 162 7.85 -5.55 -4.97
N ILE A 163 8.25 -4.46 -4.33
CA ILE A 163 9.66 -4.08 -4.15
C ILE A 163 10.05 -4.38 -2.70
N GLY A 164 10.90 -5.37 -2.52
CA GLY A 164 11.31 -5.90 -1.21
C GLY A 164 12.12 -4.91 -0.39
N SER A 165 12.14 -5.14 0.94
CA SER A 165 12.84 -4.27 1.90
C SER A 165 14.31 -4.08 1.55
N ASN A 166 14.82 -2.85 1.71
CA ASN A 166 16.20 -2.46 1.39
C ASN A 166 16.59 -2.68 -0.09
N ALA A 167 15.67 -2.96 -0.99
CA ALA A 167 15.99 -3.03 -2.41
C ALA A 167 16.29 -1.63 -2.98
N THR A 168 17.19 -1.56 -3.95
CA THR A 168 17.49 -0.32 -4.67
C THR A 168 17.25 -0.52 -6.16
N ILE A 169 16.37 0.29 -6.73
CA ILE A 169 16.11 0.31 -8.17
C ILE A 169 16.88 1.46 -8.78
N LEU A 170 17.85 1.17 -9.66
CA LEU A 170 18.67 2.19 -10.31
C LEU A 170 17.83 3.07 -11.26
N PRO A 171 18.29 4.30 -11.58
CA PRO A 171 17.51 5.23 -12.37
C PRO A 171 17.13 4.69 -13.76
N ARG A 172 15.95 5.10 -14.23
CA ARG A 172 15.46 4.79 -15.58
C ARG A 172 15.23 3.28 -15.83
N ARG A 173 14.96 2.50 -14.78
CA ARG A 173 14.59 1.09 -14.90
C ARG A 173 13.07 0.95 -15.00
N ASN A 174 12.64 -0.07 -15.71
CA ASN A 174 11.26 -0.49 -15.77
C ASN A 174 11.12 -1.82 -15.01
N ILE A 175 10.17 -1.85 -14.09
CA ILE A 175 9.74 -3.05 -13.39
C ILE A 175 8.37 -3.41 -13.94
N GLY A 176 8.26 -4.61 -14.49
CA GLY A 176 7.04 -5.08 -15.13
C GLY A 176 5.89 -5.34 -14.16
N GLU A 177 4.70 -5.60 -14.69
CA GLU A 177 3.51 -5.90 -13.90
C GLU A 177 3.68 -7.21 -13.11
N SER A 178 3.19 -7.24 -11.88
CA SER A 178 3.28 -8.42 -10.98
C SER A 178 4.70 -8.95 -10.77
N ALA A 179 5.70 -8.12 -11.02
CA ALA A 179 7.10 -8.46 -10.75
C ALA A 179 7.41 -8.38 -9.26
N VAL A 180 8.35 -9.20 -8.80
CA VAL A 180 8.83 -9.21 -7.43
C VAL A 180 10.32 -8.95 -7.39
N VAL A 181 10.71 -7.88 -6.73
CA VAL A 181 12.11 -7.58 -6.42
C VAL A 181 12.38 -8.04 -4.99
N GLY A 182 13.30 -8.99 -4.81
CA GLY A 182 13.65 -9.52 -3.51
C GLY A 182 14.29 -8.49 -2.58
N ALA A 183 14.22 -8.74 -1.28
CA ALA A 183 14.83 -7.87 -0.28
C ALA A 183 16.35 -7.71 -0.50
N GLY A 184 16.87 -6.49 -0.32
CA GLY A 184 18.29 -6.17 -0.50
C GLY A 184 18.79 -6.22 -1.95
N ALA A 185 17.92 -6.42 -2.93
CA ALA A 185 18.32 -6.49 -4.33
C ALA A 185 18.74 -5.11 -4.88
N VAL A 186 19.75 -5.11 -5.77
CA VAL A 186 20.14 -3.91 -6.54
C VAL A 186 19.81 -4.14 -8.01
N VAL A 187 18.71 -3.53 -8.44
CA VAL A 187 18.20 -3.69 -9.81
C VAL A 187 18.94 -2.75 -10.75
N THR A 188 19.76 -3.34 -11.60
CA THR A 188 20.61 -2.64 -12.57
C THR A 188 20.09 -2.73 -14.01
N LYS A 189 19.13 -3.61 -14.27
CA LYS A 189 18.46 -3.85 -15.57
C LYS A 189 16.96 -3.88 -15.39
N ASP A 190 16.22 -3.75 -16.48
CA ASP A 190 14.76 -3.86 -16.43
C ASP A 190 14.33 -5.28 -16.00
N VAL A 191 13.21 -5.35 -15.28
CA VAL A 191 12.59 -6.60 -14.79
C VAL A 191 11.28 -6.77 -15.56
N TYR A 192 11.03 -7.95 -16.12
CA TYR A 192 9.85 -8.18 -16.95
C TYR A 192 8.62 -8.57 -16.10
N ASP A 193 7.46 -8.58 -16.75
CA ASP A 193 6.20 -8.95 -16.12
C ASP A 193 6.28 -10.35 -15.49
N ASN A 194 5.73 -10.48 -14.28
CA ASN A 194 5.70 -11.71 -13.48
C ASN A 194 7.10 -12.30 -13.16
N GLU A 195 8.14 -11.52 -13.34
CA GLU A 195 9.51 -11.94 -13.02
C GLU A 195 9.80 -11.75 -11.52
N ILE A 196 10.53 -12.71 -10.98
CA ILE A 196 11.11 -12.59 -9.63
C ILE A 196 12.62 -12.41 -9.78
N CYS A 197 13.16 -11.34 -9.23
CA CYS A 197 14.61 -11.09 -9.23
C CYS A 197 15.12 -10.80 -7.81
N MET A 198 16.38 -11.14 -7.55
CA MET A 198 17.04 -10.89 -6.28
C MET A 198 18.56 -10.80 -6.43
N GLY A 199 19.22 -10.34 -5.37
CA GLY A 199 20.69 -10.24 -5.29
C GLY A 199 21.25 -8.89 -5.71
N ASN A 200 22.57 -8.77 -5.67
CA ASN A 200 23.34 -7.59 -6.07
C ASN A 200 24.50 -7.99 -7.00
N PRO A 201 24.47 -7.69 -8.30
CA PRO A 201 23.32 -7.13 -9.03
C PRO A 201 22.13 -8.12 -9.05
N ALA A 202 20.90 -7.56 -9.13
CA ALA A 202 19.71 -8.40 -9.18
C ALA A 202 19.69 -9.22 -10.47
N ALA A 203 19.39 -10.51 -10.31
CA ALA A 203 19.23 -11.46 -11.40
C ALA A 203 17.90 -12.19 -11.24
N LYS A 204 17.34 -12.65 -12.37
CA LYS A 204 16.12 -13.45 -12.39
C LYS A 204 16.31 -14.73 -11.58
N LEU A 205 15.36 -15.01 -10.70
CA LEU A 205 15.29 -16.28 -9.99
C LEU A 205 14.81 -17.36 -10.99
N MET A 206 15.70 -18.28 -11.34
CA MET A 206 15.30 -19.46 -12.11
C MET A 206 14.58 -20.44 -11.19
N LYS A 207 13.38 -20.83 -11.60
CA LYS A 207 12.57 -21.84 -10.90
C LYS A 207 13.12 -23.22 -11.18
#